data_45b9fda842bbcaec4a412c67cf2d10e4
#
_entry.id   45b9fda842bbcaec4a412c67cf2d10e4
#
_cell.length_a   1.000
_cell.length_b   1.000
_cell.length_c   1.000
_cell.angle_alpha   90.00
_cell.angle_beta   90.00
_cell.angle_gamma   90.00
#
_symmetry.space_group_name_H-M   'P 1'
#
loop_
_entity.id
_entity.type
_entity.pdbx_description
1 polymer ?
#
loop_
_entity_poly.entity_id
_entity_poly.type
_entity_poly.pdbx_seq_one_letter_code
_entity_poly.pdbx_strand_id
1 'polypeptide(L)'
;MIRILQSVSNMDRGGIETMLMNYYRHLDRDQFQFDFLVNKEKPGFFDDEVRSLGGRIFMGPGLSPLKYPEYLRYMKTLLDREKEIKVLHAHNEAMEFYALNGAKKAGFPVRIAHAHNTHLPRGLKLPVKLVCKAMIPGAATDYFACGREAGIYYFGEKRWNESGVL
;
A
#
# COMPACT_ATOMS: atom_id res chain seq x y z
N MET A 1 -20.63 4.73 -2.25
CA MET A 1 -19.23 5.23 -2.21
C MET A 1 -18.29 4.08 -1.83
N ILE A 2 -17.23 3.88 -2.59
CA ILE A 2 -16.19 2.87 -2.34
C ILE A 2 -15.00 3.55 -1.67
N ARG A 3 -14.58 3.07 -0.50
CA ARG A 3 -13.37 3.57 0.17
C ARG A 3 -12.18 2.69 -0.18
N ILE A 4 -11.07 3.33 -0.56
CA ILE A 4 -9.80 2.71 -0.96
C ILE A 4 -8.74 3.09 0.07
N LEU A 5 -8.16 2.10 0.72
CA LEU A 5 -7.09 2.29 1.69
C LEU A 5 -5.73 2.31 0.97
N GLN A 6 -5.12 3.48 0.89
CA GLN A 6 -3.77 3.69 0.35
C GLN A 6 -2.73 3.42 1.44
N SER A 7 -1.93 2.38 1.31
CA SER A 7 -0.86 2.09 2.27
C SER A 7 0.45 2.72 1.82
N VAL A 8 0.94 3.69 2.59
CA VAL A 8 2.16 4.46 2.32
C VAL A 8 3.04 4.55 3.58
N SER A 9 4.27 5.01 3.44
CA SER A 9 5.15 5.20 4.61
C SER A 9 4.70 6.33 5.53
N ASN A 10 4.33 7.46 4.94
CA ASN A 10 3.86 8.69 5.59
C ASN A 10 3.25 9.58 4.50
N MET A 11 2.44 10.59 4.85
CA MET A 11 1.88 11.56 3.89
C MET A 11 2.74 12.84 3.81
N ASP A 12 4.05 12.68 3.60
CA ASP A 12 5.00 13.78 3.46
C ASP A 12 5.22 14.17 1.97
N ARG A 13 6.11 15.10 1.67
CA ARG A 13 6.44 15.52 0.29
C ARG A 13 7.33 14.48 -0.41
N GLY A 14 6.73 13.40 -0.88
CA GLY A 14 7.39 12.37 -1.68
C GLY A 14 6.70 12.19 -3.04
N GLY A 15 7.34 11.46 -3.95
CA GLY A 15 6.78 11.23 -5.30
C GLY A 15 5.47 10.46 -5.29
N ILE A 16 5.39 9.41 -4.46
CA ILE A 16 4.19 8.57 -4.31
C ILE A 16 3.05 9.38 -3.68
N GLU A 17 3.33 10.06 -2.59
CA GLU A 17 2.35 10.86 -1.86
C GLU A 17 1.81 12.01 -2.72
N THR A 18 2.70 12.69 -3.46
CA THR A 18 2.29 13.75 -4.41
C THR A 18 1.42 13.20 -5.53
N MET A 19 1.77 12.03 -6.09
CA MET A 19 0.97 11.35 -7.10
C MET A 19 -0.43 11.02 -6.56
N LEU A 20 -0.51 10.41 -5.37
CA LEU A 20 -1.77 10.06 -4.74
C LEU A 20 -2.64 11.28 -4.46
N MET A 21 -2.05 12.37 -3.98
CA MET A 21 -2.77 13.62 -3.76
C MET A 21 -3.26 14.25 -5.06
N ASN A 22 -2.49 14.16 -6.14
CA ASN A 22 -2.94 14.63 -7.45
C ASN A 22 -4.18 13.85 -7.93
N TYR A 23 -4.20 12.53 -7.78
CA TYR A 23 -5.42 11.76 -8.07
C TYR A 23 -6.56 12.11 -7.11
N TYR A 24 -6.28 12.23 -5.82
CA TYR A 24 -7.31 12.47 -4.81
C TYR A 24 -8.02 13.81 -4.97
N ARG A 25 -7.30 14.86 -5.38
CA ARG A 25 -7.90 16.20 -5.68
C ARG A 25 -8.90 16.14 -6.83
N HIS A 26 -8.70 15.26 -7.81
CA HIS A 26 -9.50 15.14 -9.02
C HIS A 26 -10.48 13.95 -9.00
N LEU A 27 -10.45 13.15 -7.93
CA LEU A 27 -11.33 12.00 -7.78
C LEU A 27 -12.79 12.45 -7.62
N ASP A 28 -13.73 11.73 -8.27
CA ASP A 28 -15.15 11.84 -7.95
C ASP A 28 -15.40 11.25 -6.55
N ARG A 29 -15.40 12.12 -5.55
CA ARG A 29 -15.49 11.74 -4.13
C ARG A 29 -16.89 11.28 -3.70
N ASP A 30 -17.90 11.45 -4.53
CA ASP A 30 -19.22 10.87 -4.30
C ASP A 30 -19.22 9.35 -4.58
N GLN A 31 -18.39 8.90 -5.52
CA GLN A 31 -18.26 7.50 -5.87
C GLN A 31 -17.09 6.81 -5.14
N PHE A 32 -15.94 7.48 -5.04
CA PHE A 32 -14.71 6.93 -4.47
C PHE A 32 -14.14 7.85 -3.40
N GLN A 33 -13.53 7.25 -2.38
CA GLN A 33 -12.86 8.01 -1.31
C GLN A 33 -11.55 7.34 -0.93
N PHE A 34 -10.48 8.13 -0.73
CA PHE A 34 -9.21 7.63 -0.23
C PHE A 34 -9.12 7.75 1.28
N ASP A 35 -8.65 6.68 1.90
CA ASP A 35 -8.12 6.64 3.24
C ASP A 35 -6.64 6.25 3.18
N PHE A 36 -5.86 6.60 4.20
CA PHE A 36 -4.42 6.38 4.20
C PHE A 36 -4.00 5.57 5.43
N LEU A 37 -3.23 4.52 5.20
CA LEU A 37 -2.55 3.74 6.23
C LEU A 37 -1.07 4.12 6.22
N VAL A 38 -0.62 4.78 7.27
CA VAL A 38 0.76 5.23 7.44
C VAL A 38 1.46 4.42 8.54
N ASN A 39 2.81 4.31 8.45
CA ASN A 39 3.59 3.47 9.35
C ASN A 39 4.72 4.24 10.09
N LYS A 40 4.70 5.55 10.03
CA LYS A 40 5.64 6.43 10.73
C LYS A 40 4.89 7.42 11.62
N GLU A 41 5.25 7.45 12.89
CA GLU A 41 4.70 8.36 13.91
C GLU A 41 5.22 9.80 13.73
N LYS A 42 5.00 10.36 12.54
CA LYS A 42 5.40 11.74 12.23
C LYS A 42 4.27 12.35 11.40
N PRO A 43 3.77 13.55 11.75
CA PRO A 43 2.82 14.25 10.90
C PRO A 43 3.34 14.39 9.47
N GLY A 44 2.50 14.08 8.51
CA GLY A 44 2.78 14.25 7.10
C GLY A 44 2.39 15.65 6.61
N PHE A 45 3.08 16.12 5.58
CA PHE A 45 2.77 17.42 4.98
C PHE A 45 1.32 17.51 4.45
N PHE A 46 0.80 16.40 3.92
CA PHE A 46 -0.54 16.36 3.33
C PHE A 46 -1.66 15.95 4.29
N ASP A 47 -1.37 15.75 5.58
CA ASP A 47 -2.35 15.22 6.54
C ASP A 47 -3.62 16.08 6.65
N ASP A 48 -3.45 17.40 6.73
CA ASP A 48 -4.60 18.31 6.85
C ASP A 48 -5.40 18.40 5.55
N GLU A 49 -4.72 18.36 4.40
CA GLU A 49 -5.39 18.32 3.10
C GLU A 49 -6.17 17.01 2.92
N VAL A 50 -5.61 15.87 3.29
CA VAL A 50 -6.32 14.57 3.27
C VAL A 50 -7.62 14.67 4.06
N ARG A 51 -7.56 15.21 5.29
CA ARG A 51 -8.74 15.35 6.15
C ARG A 51 -9.76 16.33 5.56
N SER A 52 -9.31 17.44 4.99
CA SER A 52 -10.19 18.44 4.35
C SER A 52 -10.95 17.88 3.14
N LEU A 53 -10.38 16.89 2.45
CA LEU A 53 -11.00 16.18 1.34
C LEU A 53 -11.90 15.00 1.79
N GLY A 54 -12.05 14.78 3.10
CA GLY A 54 -12.88 13.71 3.69
C GLY A 54 -12.17 12.37 3.86
N GLY A 55 -10.85 12.31 3.62
CA GLY A 55 -10.02 11.14 3.87
C GLY A 55 -9.65 10.99 5.34
N ARG A 56 -9.36 9.76 5.73
CA ARG A 56 -8.93 9.40 7.08
C ARG A 56 -7.49 8.91 7.04
N ILE A 57 -6.75 9.13 8.13
CA ILE A 57 -5.38 8.65 8.28
C ILE A 57 -5.36 7.68 9.45
N PHE A 58 -4.95 6.45 9.18
CA PHE A 58 -4.78 5.38 10.14
C PHE A 58 -3.30 5.16 10.41
N MET A 59 -2.91 5.21 11.67
CA MET A 59 -1.53 4.94 12.09
C MET A 59 -1.37 3.45 12.38
N GLY A 60 -0.65 2.75 11.51
CA GLY A 60 -0.28 1.36 11.68
C GLY A 60 1.05 1.18 12.40
N PRO A 61 1.34 -0.03 12.91
CA PRO A 61 2.64 -0.36 13.47
C PRO A 61 3.77 -0.21 12.46
N GLY A 62 4.99 0.05 12.93
CA GLY A 62 6.16 0.15 12.07
C GLY A 62 6.45 -1.16 11.31
N LEU A 63 6.94 -1.05 10.08
CA LEU A 63 7.26 -2.19 9.21
C LEU A 63 8.59 -2.84 9.63
N SER A 64 8.50 -3.84 10.48
CA SER A 64 9.63 -4.60 11.03
C SER A 64 9.23 -6.06 11.26
N PRO A 65 10.14 -7.04 11.04
CA PRO A 65 9.85 -8.44 11.32
C PRO A 65 9.36 -8.68 12.76
N LEU A 66 9.94 -7.99 13.73
CA LEU A 66 9.56 -8.12 15.14
C LEU A 66 8.14 -7.60 15.43
N LYS A 67 7.67 -6.62 14.65
CA LYS A 67 6.31 -6.06 14.77
C LYS A 67 5.29 -6.72 13.84
N TYR A 68 5.68 -7.75 13.12
CA TYR A 68 4.80 -8.39 12.13
C TYR A 68 3.51 -9.00 12.76
N PRO A 69 3.57 -9.75 13.88
CA PRO A 69 2.34 -10.24 14.53
C PRO A 69 1.41 -9.12 15.02
N GLU A 70 1.99 -8.02 15.52
CA GLU A 70 1.24 -6.82 15.89
C GLU A 70 0.55 -6.19 14.69
N TYR A 71 1.28 -6.10 13.57
CA TYR A 71 0.75 -5.57 12.32
C TYR A 71 -0.44 -6.39 11.79
N LEU A 72 -0.37 -7.71 11.85
CA LEU A 72 -1.48 -8.57 11.44
C LEU A 72 -2.73 -8.37 12.31
N ARG A 73 -2.56 -8.26 13.64
CA ARG A 73 -3.68 -7.96 14.54
C ARG A 73 -4.28 -6.59 14.27
N TYR A 74 -3.43 -5.58 14.06
CA TYR A 74 -3.86 -4.23 13.71
C TYR A 74 -4.69 -4.23 12.43
N MET A 75 -4.20 -4.85 11.35
CA MET A 75 -4.91 -4.93 10.07
C MET A 75 -6.27 -5.61 10.21
N LYS A 76 -6.32 -6.71 10.96
CA LYS A 76 -7.61 -7.39 11.22
C LYS A 76 -8.58 -6.46 11.94
N THR A 77 -8.16 -5.83 13.03
CA THR A 77 -9.00 -4.92 13.81
C THR A 77 -9.47 -3.72 12.99
N LEU A 78 -8.57 -3.13 12.20
CA LEU A 78 -8.89 -2.01 11.31
C LEU A 78 -9.97 -2.40 10.30
N LEU A 79 -9.76 -3.48 9.56
CA LEU A 79 -10.67 -3.91 8.51
C LEU A 79 -11.98 -4.51 9.05
N ASP A 80 -11.99 -5.06 10.27
CA ASP A 80 -13.20 -5.49 10.95
C ASP A 80 -14.07 -4.30 11.37
N ARG A 81 -13.47 -3.17 11.73
CA ARG A 81 -14.16 -1.95 12.11
C ARG A 81 -14.61 -1.11 10.92
N GLU A 82 -13.75 -0.97 9.92
CA GLU A 82 -13.95 -0.08 8.76
C GLU A 82 -14.52 -0.87 7.55
N LYS A 83 -15.75 -1.37 7.69
CA LYS A 83 -16.39 -2.28 6.70
C LYS A 83 -16.62 -1.66 5.32
N GLU A 84 -16.62 -0.34 5.21
CA GLU A 84 -16.75 0.40 3.95
C GLU A 84 -15.46 0.40 3.11
N ILE A 85 -14.30 0.10 3.70
CA ILE A 85 -13.07 -0.06 2.93
C ILE A 85 -13.13 -1.39 2.17
N LYS A 86 -13.03 -1.35 0.85
CA LYS A 86 -13.15 -2.55 -0.01
C LYS A 86 -11.87 -2.88 -0.78
N VAL A 87 -11.00 -1.90 -0.92
CA VAL A 87 -9.75 -2.02 -1.67
C VAL A 87 -8.58 -1.61 -0.79
N LEU A 88 -7.54 -2.42 -0.73
CA LEU A 88 -6.22 -2.03 -0.25
C LEU A 88 -5.32 -1.80 -1.46
N HIS A 89 -4.70 -0.62 -1.54
CA HIS A 89 -3.69 -0.28 -2.55
C HIS A 89 -2.38 0.06 -1.84
N ALA A 90 -1.36 -0.75 -2.04
CA ALA A 90 -0.12 -0.66 -1.29
C ALA A 90 1.03 -0.10 -2.14
N HIS A 91 1.85 0.79 -1.54
CA HIS A 91 2.90 1.56 -2.21
C HIS A 91 4.25 1.51 -1.47
N ASN A 92 4.39 0.63 -0.48
CA ASN A 92 5.57 0.59 0.39
C ASN A 92 6.72 -0.27 -0.16
N GLU A 93 6.89 -0.34 -1.46
CA GLU A 93 7.88 -1.20 -2.13
C GLU A 93 7.76 -2.67 -1.62
N ALA A 94 8.89 -3.35 -1.41
CA ALA A 94 8.86 -4.72 -0.88
C ALA A 94 8.15 -4.85 0.47
N MET A 95 8.13 -3.78 1.30
CA MET A 95 7.48 -3.79 2.60
C MET A 95 5.95 -3.68 2.53
N GLU A 96 5.38 -3.43 1.36
CA GLU A 96 3.92 -3.49 1.12
C GLU A 96 3.34 -4.89 1.41
N PHE A 97 4.19 -5.94 1.39
CA PHE A 97 3.81 -7.28 1.80
C PHE A 97 3.11 -7.32 3.17
N TYR A 98 3.50 -6.46 4.11
CA TYR A 98 2.88 -6.41 5.44
C TYR A 98 1.39 -6.05 5.35
N ALA A 99 1.07 -4.99 4.62
CA ALA A 99 -0.31 -4.55 4.42
C ALA A 99 -1.11 -5.56 3.58
N LEU A 100 -0.53 -6.04 2.47
CA LEU A 100 -1.16 -7.00 1.57
C LEU A 100 -1.48 -8.32 2.28
N ASN A 101 -0.53 -8.88 3.04
CA ASN A 101 -0.75 -10.14 3.74
C ASN A 101 -1.66 -9.98 4.97
N GLY A 102 -1.58 -8.84 5.65
CA GLY A 102 -2.53 -8.49 6.72
C GLY A 102 -3.96 -8.45 6.21
N ALA A 103 -4.20 -7.77 5.09
CA ALA A 103 -5.48 -7.69 4.43
C ALA A 103 -5.95 -9.06 3.90
N LYS A 104 -5.04 -9.88 3.32
CA LYS A 104 -5.35 -11.25 2.91
C LYS A 104 -5.86 -12.09 4.07
N LYS A 105 -5.16 -12.06 5.21
CA LYS A 105 -5.54 -12.82 6.40
C LYS A 105 -6.84 -12.32 7.05
N ALA A 106 -7.17 -11.05 6.87
CA ALA A 106 -8.44 -10.46 7.28
C ALA A 106 -9.60 -10.75 6.29
N GLY A 107 -9.34 -11.46 5.17
CA GLY A 107 -10.35 -11.79 4.15
C GLY A 107 -10.68 -10.62 3.21
N PHE A 108 -9.78 -9.65 3.05
CA PHE A 108 -10.02 -8.48 2.23
C PHE A 108 -10.01 -8.83 0.74
N PRO A 109 -11.05 -8.49 -0.06
CA PRO A 109 -11.23 -9.05 -1.40
C PRO A 109 -10.23 -8.52 -2.42
N VAL A 110 -9.95 -7.20 -2.42
CA VAL A 110 -9.08 -6.56 -3.42
C VAL A 110 -7.83 -6.01 -2.75
N ARG A 111 -6.67 -6.44 -3.21
CA ARG A 111 -5.35 -6.10 -2.65
C ARG A 111 -4.38 -5.83 -3.78
N ILE A 112 -4.14 -4.55 -4.06
CA ILE A 112 -3.31 -4.09 -5.17
C ILE A 112 -1.88 -3.86 -4.67
N ALA A 113 -0.90 -4.53 -5.29
CA ALA A 113 0.52 -4.24 -5.14
C ALA A 113 0.96 -3.25 -6.22
N HIS A 114 1.65 -2.17 -5.86
CA HIS A 114 2.06 -1.14 -6.81
C HIS A 114 3.57 -0.92 -6.82
N ALA A 115 4.22 -1.35 -7.89
CA ALA A 115 5.66 -1.20 -8.09
C ALA A 115 6.01 0.21 -8.60
N HIS A 116 6.83 0.94 -7.82
CA HIS A 116 7.27 2.30 -8.15
C HIS A 116 8.75 2.38 -8.54
N ASN A 117 9.57 1.40 -8.15
CA ASN A 117 11.02 1.42 -8.31
C ASN A 117 11.52 0.20 -9.09
N THR A 118 12.68 0.34 -9.72
CA THR A 118 13.35 -0.73 -10.48
C THR A 118 14.44 -1.44 -9.69
N HIS A 119 14.62 -1.09 -8.42
CA HIS A 119 15.61 -1.71 -7.52
C HIS A 119 15.23 -1.54 -6.05
N LEU A 120 15.81 -2.39 -5.19
CA LEU A 120 15.74 -2.21 -3.75
C LEU A 120 17.00 -1.52 -3.23
N PRO A 121 16.86 -0.50 -2.36
CA PRO A 121 18.03 0.14 -1.74
C PRO A 121 18.89 -0.86 -0.98
N ARG A 122 20.22 -0.78 -1.17
CA ARG A 122 21.19 -1.56 -0.42
C ARG A 122 21.19 -1.15 1.05
N GLY A 123 21.46 -2.08 1.96
CA GLY A 123 21.54 -1.81 3.39
C GLY A 123 21.14 -3.01 4.24
N LEU A 124 21.20 -2.86 5.56
CA LEU A 124 20.95 -3.94 6.53
C LEU A 124 19.55 -4.59 6.39
N LYS A 125 18.58 -3.87 5.87
CA LYS A 125 17.21 -4.38 5.65
C LYS A 125 17.02 -5.11 4.31
N LEU A 126 18.04 -5.18 3.46
CA LEU A 126 17.92 -5.79 2.13
C LEU A 126 17.45 -7.26 2.18
N PRO A 127 17.98 -8.13 3.06
CA PRO A 127 17.50 -9.53 3.12
C PRO A 127 15.99 -9.61 3.44
N VAL A 128 15.52 -8.83 4.39
CA VAL A 128 14.09 -8.76 4.72
C VAL A 128 13.25 -8.27 3.53
N LYS A 129 13.71 -7.23 2.85
CA LYS A 129 13.03 -6.70 1.65
C LYS A 129 12.96 -7.72 0.52
N LEU A 130 14.03 -8.51 0.31
CA LEU A 130 14.02 -9.57 -0.71
C LEU A 130 12.99 -10.67 -0.39
N VAL A 131 12.92 -11.10 0.87
CA VAL A 131 11.90 -12.06 1.31
C VAL A 131 10.50 -11.49 1.13
N CYS A 132 10.25 -10.28 1.61
CA CYS A 132 8.96 -9.62 1.45
C CYS A 132 8.56 -9.50 -0.02
N LYS A 133 9.47 -9.05 -0.90
CA LYS A 133 9.25 -8.96 -2.35
C LYS A 133 8.83 -10.30 -2.95
N ALA A 134 9.53 -11.39 -2.61
CA ALA A 134 9.20 -12.73 -3.10
C ALA A 134 7.82 -13.22 -2.64
N MET A 135 7.30 -12.70 -1.52
CA MET A 135 6.00 -13.08 -0.96
C MET A 135 4.83 -12.22 -1.46
N ILE A 136 5.08 -11.06 -2.07
CA ILE A 136 4.04 -10.16 -2.61
C ILE A 136 3.06 -10.89 -3.53
N PRO A 137 3.51 -11.70 -4.51
CA PRO A 137 2.60 -12.37 -5.45
C PRO A 137 1.59 -13.32 -4.79
N GLY A 138 1.94 -13.87 -3.64
CA GLY A 138 1.03 -14.71 -2.86
C GLY A 138 0.04 -13.93 -1.98
N ALA A 139 0.25 -12.62 -1.82
CA ALA A 139 -0.56 -11.76 -0.96
C ALA A 139 -1.49 -10.81 -1.75
N ALA A 140 -1.05 -10.35 -2.92
CA ALA A 140 -1.83 -9.46 -3.79
C ALA A 140 -2.89 -10.23 -4.61
N THR A 141 -3.92 -9.52 -5.06
CA THR A 141 -4.88 -9.96 -6.08
C THR A 141 -4.61 -9.31 -7.42
N ASP A 142 -4.13 -8.07 -7.40
CA ASP A 142 -3.92 -7.24 -8.57
C ASP A 142 -2.56 -6.55 -8.50
N TYR A 143 -2.03 -6.16 -9.66
CA TYR A 143 -0.68 -5.61 -9.77
C TYR A 143 -0.68 -4.34 -10.62
N PHE A 144 -0.09 -3.28 -10.08
CA PHE A 144 0.14 -2.02 -10.77
C PHE A 144 1.62 -1.71 -10.82
N ALA A 145 2.05 -1.01 -11.86
CA ALA A 145 3.41 -0.53 -11.95
C ALA A 145 3.46 0.83 -12.66
N CYS A 146 4.31 1.72 -12.21
CA CYS A 146 4.53 3.01 -12.87
C CYS A 146 5.31 2.88 -14.20
N GLY A 147 5.72 1.66 -14.58
CA GLY A 147 6.37 1.35 -15.84
C GLY A 147 6.81 -0.11 -15.93
N ARG A 148 7.11 -0.56 -17.15
CA ARG A 148 7.49 -1.94 -17.48
C ARG A 148 8.62 -2.47 -16.60
N GLU A 149 9.68 -1.70 -16.46
CA GLU A 149 10.89 -2.12 -15.73
C GLU A 149 10.59 -2.33 -14.23
N ALA A 150 9.77 -1.46 -13.62
CA ALA A 150 9.35 -1.62 -12.24
C ALA A 150 8.46 -2.88 -12.07
N GLY A 151 7.52 -3.08 -12.98
CA GLY A 151 6.63 -4.25 -12.97
C GLY A 151 7.40 -5.56 -13.09
N ILE A 152 8.32 -5.66 -14.07
CA ILE A 152 9.17 -6.84 -14.26
C ILE A 152 10.06 -7.07 -13.04
N TYR A 153 10.68 -6.01 -12.50
CA TYR A 153 11.54 -6.12 -11.35
C TYR A 153 10.81 -6.67 -10.11
N TYR A 154 9.59 -6.19 -9.84
CA TYR A 154 8.83 -6.59 -8.64
C TYR A 154 8.06 -7.89 -8.82
N PHE A 155 7.41 -8.09 -9.96
CA PHE A 155 6.45 -9.18 -10.15
C PHE A 155 6.95 -10.27 -11.09
N GLY A 156 8.04 -10.04 -11.82
CA GLY A 156 8.62 -10.98 -12.77
C GLY A 156 8.03 -10.84 -14.19
N GLU A 157 8.83 -11.19 -15.18
CA GLU A 157 8.48 -11.05 -16.59
C GLU A 157 7.24 -11.89 -16.99
N LYS A 158 7.13 -13.10 -16.45
CA LYS A 158 5.97 -13.96 -16.69
C LYS A 158 4.67 -13.26 -16.29
N ARG A 159 4.61 -12.69 -15.09
CA ARG A 159 3.40 -12.00 -14.61
C ARG A 159 3.12 -10.72 -15.36
N TRP A 160 4.16 -9.98 -15.75
CA TRP A 160 4.01 -8.81 -16.61
C TRP A 160 3.32 -9.14 -17.93
N ASN A 161 3.71 -10.25 -18.58
CA ASN A 161 3.18 -10.64 -19.88
C ASN A 161 1.81 -11.32 -19.83
N GLU A 162 1.48 -12.04 -18.76
CA GLU A 162 0.30 -12.92 -18.70
C GLU A 162 -0.87 -12.36 -17.87
N SER A 163 -0.62 -11.53 -16.88
CA SER A 163 -1.64 -11.21 -15.87
C SER A 163 -2.13 -9.76 -15.86
N GLY A 164 -1.77 -8.97 -16.89
CA GLY A 164 -2.29 -7.61 -16.96
C GLY A 164 -1.84 -6.77 -15.76
N VAL A 165 -0.54 -6.55 -15.61
CA VAL A 165 -0.03 -5.48 -14.76
C VAL A 165 -0.45 -4.16 -15.42
N LEU A 166 -1.22 -3.36 -14.69
CA LEU A 166 -1.73 -2.05 -15.12
C LEU A 166 -0.76 -0.93 -14.76
#